data_1a22aafbe2fd2b9ed3ac43db439a4051
#
_entry.id   1a22aafbe2fd2b9ed3ac43db439a4051
#
_cell.length_a   1.000
_cell.length_b   1.000
_cell.length_c   1.000
_cell.angle_alpha   90.00
_cell.angle_beta   90.00
_cell.angle_gamma   90.00
#
_symmetry.space_group_name_H-M   'P 1'
#
loop_
_entity.id
_entity.type
_entity.pdbx_description
1 polymer ?
#
loop_
_entity_poly.entity_id
_entity_poly.type
_entity_poly.pdbx_seq_one_letter_code
_entity_poly.pdbx_strand_id
1 'polypeptide(L)'
;MADFRTGYMDKALDDLSTLLDEAAGELAEHDFDTLVGTGFSGGVVIPALALRLGKKWTLIRKETDDSHHGGGRLIGNLGKRWIFVDDFVSSGATRNRVLEKVEAGAVLHDLTTTYVGDYFYGIWDDVRFRPASYYGD
;
A
#
# COMPACT_ATOMS: atom_id res chain seq x y z
N MET A 1 -8.62 6.22 30.45
CA MET A 1 -7.63 6.36 29.39
C MET A 1 -8.19 7.16 28.23
N ALA A 2 -7.44 8.08 27.71
CA ALA A 2 -7.92 8.90 26.62
C ALA A 2 -7.82 8.14 25.29
N ASP A 3 -8.81 8.33 24.45
CA ASP A 3 -8.82 7.74 23.10
C ASP A 3 -8.65 8.89 22.11
N PHE A 4 -7.55 8.89 21.41
CA PHE A 4 -7.21 9.96 20.47
C PHE A 4 -7.57 9.64 19.02
N ARG A 5 -8.27 8.54 18.80
CA ARG A 5 -8.65 8.16 17.44
C ARG A 5 -9.81 9.03 16.99
N THR A 6 -9.62 9.75 15.91
CA THR A 6 -10.62 10.68 15.41
C THR A 6 -10.63 10.67 13.90
N GLY A 7 -10.74 9.78 13.18
CA GLY A 7 -10.76 9.88 11.75
C GLY A 7 -11.25 8.63 11.06
N TYR A 8 -11.43 8.75 9.78
CA TYR A 8 -11.97 7.66 9.00
C TYR A 8 -11.04 6.43 8.99
N MET A 9 -9.74 6.65 9.24
CA MET A 9 -8.79 5.53 9.26
C MET A 9 -8.90 4.67 10.52
N ASP A 10 -9.51 5.21 11.56
CA ASP A 10 -9.53 4.52 12.85
C ASP A 10 -10.25 3.19 12.77
N LYS A 11 -11.29 3.11 11.97
CA LYS A 11 -12.05 1.87 11.85
C LYS A 11 -11.20 0.74 11.29
N ALA A 12 -10.44 1.03 10.24
CA ALA A 12 -9.56 0.02 9.66
C ALA A 12 -8.46 -0.38 10.63
N LEU A 13 -7.92 0.59 11.36
CA LEU A 13 -6.84 0.29 12.30
C LEU A 13 -7.35 -0.42 13.55
N ASP A 14 -8.59 -0.14 13.95
CA ASP A 14 -9.20 -0.85 15.07
C ASP A 14 -9.37 -2.33 14.80
N ASP A 15 -9.66 -2.66 13.55
CA ASP A 15 -9.91 -4.04 13.17
C ASP A 15 -8.88 -4.50 12.14
N LEU A 16 -7.62 -4.22 12.44
CA LEU A 16 -6.54 -4.56 11.54
C LEU A 16 -6.48 -6.06 11.26
N SER A 17 -6.77 -6.87 12.27
CA SER A 17 -6.75 -8.32 12.10
C SER A 17 -7.73 -8.77 11.02
N THR A 18 -8.95 -8.23 11.05
CA THR A 18 -9.94 -8.54 10.03
C THR A 18 -9.50 -8.05 8.65
N LEU A 19 -8.94 -6.86 8.59
CA LEU A 19 -8.42 -6.34 7.34
C LEU A 19 -7.35 -7.26 6.75
N LEU A 20 -6.42 -7.71 7.59
CA LEU A 20 -5.35 -8.60 7.14
C LEU A 20 -5.90 -9.95 6.68
N ASP A 21 -6.92 -10.47 7.36
CA ASP A 21 -7.56 -11.72 6.94
C ASP A 21 -8.22 -11.57 5.57
N GLU A 22 -8.96 -10.49 5.37
CA GLU A 22 -9.62 -10.26 4.09
C GLU A 22 -8.58 -10.09 2.98
N ALA A 23 -7.55 -9.31 3.25
CA ALA A 23 -6.52 -9.06 2.25
C ALA A 23 -5.79 -10.36 1.89
N ALA A 24 -5.48 -11.18 2.88
CA ALA A 24 -4.80 -12.44 2.62
C ALA A 24 -5.64 -13.34 1.71
N GLY A 25 -6.96 -13.38 1.94
CA GLY A 25 -7.84 -14.16 1.08
C GLY A 25 -7.88 -13.65 -0.35
N GLU A 26 -7.99 -12.32 -0.50
CA GLU A 26 -8.06 -11.72 -1.83
C GLU A 26 -6.76 -11.87 -2.61
N LEU A 27 -5.62 -11.83 -1.92
CA LEU A 27 -4.33 -11.86 -2.59
C LEU A 27 -3.74 -13.25 -2.75
N ALA A 28 -4.40 -14.28 -2.21
CA ALA A 28 -3.84 -15.63 -2.17
C ALA A 28 -3.51 -16.18 -3.55
N GLU A 29 -4.28 -15.83 -4.57
CA GLU A 29 -4.09 -16.38 -5.90
C GLU A 29 -3.28 -15.50 -6.84
N HIS A 30 -2.81 -14.36 -6.35
CA HIS A 30 -2.05 -13.45 -7.19
C HIS A 30 -0.57 -13.79 -7.18
N ASP A 31 0.04 -13.68 -8.34
CA ASP A 31 1.47 -13.88 -8.48
C ASP A 31 2.19 -12.55 -8.30
N PHE A 32 2.66 -12.31 -7.09
CA PHE A 32 3.38 -11.08 -6.75
C PHE A 32 4.36 -11.36 -5.63
N ASP A 33 5.31 -10.48 -5.46
CA ASP A 33 6.30 -10.63 -4.40
C ASP A 33 6.40 -9.39 -3.49
N THR A 34 5.80 -8.27 -3.87
CA THR A 34 5.97 -7.03 -3.12
C THR A 34 4.65 -6.29 -2.98
N LEU A 35 4.41 -5.76 -1.79
CA LEU A 35 3.30 -4.84 -1.54
C LEU A 35 3.86 -3.43 -1.43
N VAL A 36 3.19 -2.49 -2.09
CA VAL A 36 3.61 -1.10 -2.11
C VAL A 36 2.50 -0.24 -1.54
N GLY A 37 2.85 0.67 -0.66
CA GLY A 37 1.89 1.59 -0.07
C GLY A 37 2.51 2.95 0.18
N THR A 38 1.68 3.87 0.66
CA THR A 38 2.10 5.22 0.94
C THR A 38 1.25 5.79 2.07
N GLY A 39 1.74 6.85 2.70
CA GLY A 39 1.01 7.55 3.74
C GLY A 39 1.10 6.89 5.10
N PHE A 40 0.39 7.49 6.05
CA PHE A 40 0.43 6.99 7.43
C PHE A 40 -0.22 5.61 7.54
N SER A 41 -1.40 5.44 6.96
CA SER A 41 -2.10 4.18 7.01
C SER A 41 -1.31 3.08 6.30
N GLY A 42 -0.68 3.42 5.18
CA GLY A 42 0.17 2.48 4.47
C GLY A 42 1.31 1.99 5.34
N GLY A 43 1.88 2.89 6.16
CA GLY A 43 2.95 2.53 7.07
C GLY A 43 2.54 1.52 8.12
N VAL A 44 1.25 1.43 8.43
CA VAL A 44 0.74 0.43 9.36
C VAL A 44 0.33 -0.84 8.63
N VAL A 45 -0.46 -0.71 7.56
CA VAL A 45 -1.08 -1.85 6.90
C VAL A 45 -0.09 -2.65 6.06
N ILE A 46 0.76 -1.96 5.30
CA ILE A 46 1.61 -2.63 4.32
C ILE A 46 2.66 -3.56 4.97
N PRO A 47 3.45 -3.09 5.94
CA PRO A 47 4.41 -4.01 6.57
C PRO A 47 3.72 -5.17 7.27
N ALA A 48 2.59 -4.92 7.93
CA ALA A 48 1.87 -5.98 8.63
C ALA A 48 1.35 -7.03 7.66
N LEU A 49 0.78 -6.58 6.54
CA LEU A 49 0.24 -7.50 5.53
C LEU A 49 1.36 -8.28 4.86
N ALA A 50 2.44 -7.62 4.52
CA ALA A 50 3.59 -8.27 3.89
C ALA A 50 4.18 -9.34 4.80
N LEU A 51 4.32 -9.01 6.08
CA LEU A 51 4.83 -9.98 7.05
C LEU A 51 3.92 -11.19 7.12
N ARG A 52 2.63 -10.97 7.15
CA ARG A 52 1.67 -12.06 7.22
C ARG A 52 1.73 -12.97 5.99
N LEU A 53 1.95 -12.39 4.82
CA LEU A 53 1.97 -13.13 3.56
C LEU A 53 3.35 -13.63 3.17
N GLY A 54 4.38 -13.27 3.91
CA GLY A 54 5.74 -13.63 3.55
C GLY A 54 6.24 -12.91 2.32
N LYS A 55 5.81 -11.66 2.12
CA LYS A 55 6.16 -10.88 0.95
C LYS A 55 7.09 -9.73 1.32
N LYS A 56 7.71 -9.14 0.32
CA LYS A 56 8.46 -7.89 0.48
C LYS A 56 7.49 -6.73 0.58
N TRP A 57 7.98 -5.61 1.08
CA TRP A 57 7.16 -4.39 1.13
C TRP A 57 8.00 -3.18 0.82
N THR A 58 7.33 -2.17 0.25
CA THR A 58 7.93 -0.90 -0.08
C THR A 58 6.96 0.21 0.29
N LEU A 59 7.45 1.22 0.96
CA LEU A 59 6.65 2.41 1.26
C LEU A 59 7.19 3.59 0.46
N ILE A 60 6.28 4.32 -0.16
CA ILE A 60 6.61 5.51 -0.93
C ILE A 60 6.43 6.72 -0.03
N ARG A 61 7.47 7.51 0.14
CA ARG A 61 7.38 8.72 0.93
C ARG A 61 6.62 9.79 0.16
N LYS A 62 5.79 10.54 0.86
CA LYS A 62 5.09 11.66 0.27
C LYS A 62 6.09 12.77 -0.05
N GLU A 63 5.75 13.60 -1.02
CA GLU A 63 6.63 14.69 -1.40
C GLU A 63 6.84 15.69 -0.29
N THR A 64 5.82 15.87 0.55
CA THR A 64 5.93 16.77 1.70
C THR A 64 6.83 16.19 2.78
N ASP A 65 7.16 14.92 2.71
CA ASP A 65 8.10 14.31 3.63
C ASP A 65 9.53 14.53 3.13
N ASP A 66 9.78 15.65 2.57
CA ASP A 66 11.06 15.96 2.00
C ASP A 66 12.18 15.63 2.96
N SER A 67 13.07 14.81 2.53
CA SER A 67 14.21 14.48 3.33
C SER A 67 15.43 15.05 2.65
N HIS A 68 16.31 15.59 3.46
CA HIS A 68 17.57 16.09 2.97
C HIS A 68 18.50 14.97 2.51
N HIS A 69 17.97 13.77 2.47
CA HIS A 69 18.78 12.59 2.16
C HIS A 69 18.70 12.21 0.70
N GLY A 70 18.36 13.11 -0.15
CA GLY A 70 18.37 12.89 -1.59
C GLY A 70 17.68 11.60 -1.95
N GLY A 71 17.25 11.21 -2.94
CA GLY A 71 16.76 9.95 -3.43
C GLY A 71 16.00 9.02 -2.50
N GLY A 72 15.90 9.35 -1.22
CA GLY A 72 15.28 8.47 -0.24
C GLY A 72 13.76 8.51 -0.27
N ARG A 73 13.17 8.22 -1.40
CA ARG A 73 11.72 8.27 -1.54
C ARG A 73 11.06 6.92 -1.35
N LEU A 74 11.84 5.87 -1.42
CA LEU A 74 11.36 4.52 -1.21
C LEU A 74 11.98 3.95 0.06
N ILE A 75 11.17 3.27 0.85
CA ILE A 75 11.61 2.60 2.06
C ILE A 75 11.22 1.15 1.95
N GLY A 76 12.16 0.24 2.25
CA GLY A 76 11.90 -1.19 2.19
C GLY A 76 12.56 -1.84 1.00
N ASN A 77 12.02 -2.96 0.57
CA ASN A 77 12.54 -3.75 -0.53
C ASN A 77 11.55 -3.81 -1.67
N LEU A 78 12.04 -3.61 -2.88
CA LEU A 78 11.21 -3.74 -4.07
C LEU A 78 11.64 -4.96 -4.85
N GLY A 79 10.71 -5.86 -5.13
CA GLY A 79 10.96 -7.05 -5.91
C GLY A 79 10.55 -6.88 -7.36
N LYS A 80 10.15 -7.99 -7.98
CA LYS A 80 9.88 -8.01 -9.42
C LYS A 80 8.43 -7.76 -9.78
N ARG A 81 7.49 -8.16 -8.95
CA ARG A 81 6.07 -8.02 -9.24
C ARG A 81 5.37 -7.44 -8.03
N TRP A 82 4.71 -6.33 -8.21
CA TRP A 82 4.20 -5.59 -7.05
C TRP A 82 2.74 -5.20 -7.22
N ILE A 83 2.08 -5.11 -6.06
CA ILE A 83 0.69 -4.68 -5.95
C ILE A 83 0.65 -3.43 -5.08
N PHE A 84 -0.09 -2.43 -5.51
CA PHE A 84 -0.31 -1.21 -4.74
C PHE A 84 -1.55 -1.38 -3.86
N VAL A 85 -1.43 -1.00 -2.60
CA VAL A 85 -2.56 -1.07 -1.65
C VAL A 85 -2.73 0.28 -0.98
N ASP A 86 -3.95 0.81 -1.01
CA ASP A 86 -4.25 2.12 -0.44
C ASP A 86 -5.56 2.08 0.33
N ASP A 87 -5.88 3.18 1.01
CA ASP A 87 -7.05 3.22 1.89
C ASP A 87 -8.35 3.47 1.13
N PHE A 88 -8.35 4.30 0.09
CA PHE A 88 -9.54 4.45 -0.73
C PHE A 88 -9.20 5.08 -2.07
N VAL A 89 -10.11 4.90 -3.01
CA VAL A 89 -9.97 5.46 -4.35
C VAL A 89 -10.50 6.88 -4.36
N SER A 90 -9.73 7.79 -4.94
CA SER A 90 -10.26 9.12 -5.23
C SER A 90 -10.12 9.38 -6.73
N SER A 91 -9.10 10.12 -7.14
CA SER A 91 -8.93 10.47 -8.55
C SER A 91 -7.97 9.59 -9.31
N GLY A 92 -7.28 8.70 -8.64
CA GLY A 92 -6.20 7.93 -9.24
C GLY A 92 -4.86 8.67 -9.23
N ALA A 93 -4.84 9.90 -8.77
CA ALA A 93 -3.60 10.67 -8.74
C ALA A 93 -2.55 10.03 -7.84
N THR A 94 -2.97 9.48 -6.71
CA THR A 94 -2.07 8.80 -5.81
C THR A 94 -1.45 7.59 -6.48
N ARG A 95 -2.26 6.78 -7.15
CA ARG A 95 -1.76 5.62 -7.87
C ARG A 95 -0.75 6.01 -8.93
N ASN A 96 -1.05 7.04 -9.72
CA ASN A 96 -0.15 7.47 -10.78
C ASN A 96 1.18 7.95 -10.22
N ARG A 97 1.14 8.68 -9.12
CA ARG A 97 2.36 9.15 -8.48
C ARG A 97 3.19 7.99 -7.93
N VAL A 98 2.53 6.99 -7.36
CA VAL A 98 3.22 5.81 -6.87
C VAL A 98 3.87 5.04 -8.02
N LEU A 99 3.16 4.88 -9.13
CA LEU A 99 3.72 4.22 -10.31
C LEU A 99 4.99 4.91 -10.78
N GLU A 100 4.96 6.24 -10.88
CA GLU A 100 6.12 7.00 -11.30
C GLU A 100 7.31 6.83 -10.36
N LYS A 101 7.05 6.86 -9.06
CA LYS A 101 8.13 6.76 -8.07
C LYS A 101 8.73 5.36 -8.03
N VAL A 102 7.90 4.33 -8.16
CA VAL A 102 8.40 2.96 -8.18
C VAL A 102 9.25 2.74 -9.42
N GLU A 103 8.79 3.24 -10.56
CA GLU A 103 9.55 3.10 -11.80
C GLU A 103 10.88 3.84 -11.72
N ALA A 104 10.88 5.04 -11.16
CA ALA A 104 12.11 5.79 -10.99
C ALA A 104 13.09 5.08 -10.08
N GLY A 105 12.58 4.50 -8.99
CA GLY A 105 13.43 3.74 -8.07
C GLY A 105 13.98 2.49 -8.72
N ALA A 106 13.18 1.82 -9.52
CA ALA A 106 13.62 0.63 -10.23
C ALA A 106 14.74 0.96 -11.21
N VAL A 107 14.59 2.05 -11.95
CA VAL A 107 15.63 2.48 -12.88
C VAL A 107 16.92 2.80 -12.15
N LEU A 108 16.80 3.52 -11.02
CA LEU A 108 17.98 3.90 -10.25
C LEU A 108 18.78 2.70 -9.76
N HIS A 109 18.10 1.62 -9.45
CA HIS A 109 18.73 0.41 -8.93
C HIS A 109 18.87 -0.69 -9.98
N ASP A 110 18.69 -0.36 -11.24
CA ASP A 110 18.82 -1.31 -12.34
C ASP A 110 17.96 -2.56 -12.12
N LEU A 111 16.73 -2.33 -11.71
CA LEU A 111 15.77 -3.39 -11.40
C LEU A 111 14.62 -3.36 -12.39
N THR A 112 14.25 -4.52 -12.91
CA THR A 112 13.05 -4.65 -13.72
C THR A 112 11.90 -5.05 -12.82
N THR A 113 10.81 -4.30 -12.86
CA THR A 113 9.67 -4.56 -12.01
C THR A 113 8.37 -4.41 -12.78
N THR A 114 7.35 -5.15 -12.38
CA THR A 114 6.07 -5.19 -13.05
C THR A 114 4.96 -4.85 -12.05
N TYR A 115 4.13 -3.88 -12.41
CA TYR A 115 2.92 -3.54 -11.66
C TYR A 115 1.85 -4.58 -11.98
N VAL A 116 1.34 -5.26 -10.96
CA VAL A 116 0.36 -6.31 -11.13
C VAL A 116 -1.06 -5.80 -10.98
N GLY A 117 -1.28 -4.86 -10.09
CA GLY A 117 -2.60 -4.34 -9.86
C GLY A 117 -2.67 -3.51 -8.60
N ASP A 118 -3.87 -3.03 -8.31
CA ASP A 118 -4.07 -2.21 -7.12
C ASP A 118 -5.32 -2.66 -6.37
N TYR A 119 -5.24 -2.52 -5.04
CA TYR A 119 -6.31 -2.88 -4.13
C TYR A 119 -6.54 -1.75 -3.15
N PHE A 120 -7.76 -1.69 -2.64
CA PHE A 120 -8.11 -0.71 -1.62
C PHE A 120 -8.85 -1.40 -0.49
N TYR A 121 -8.59 -0.97 0.73
CA TYR A 121 -9.40 -1.39 1.85
C TYR A 121 -10.45 -0.30 2.07
N GLY A 122 -11.72 -0.70 1.94
CA GLY A 122 -12.81 0.23 1.99
C GLY A 122 -13.14 0.61 3.42
N ILE A 123 -12.53 1.67 3.87
CA ILE A 123 -12.69 2.11 5.26
C ILE A 123 -14.12 2.47 5.61
N TRP A 124 -14.94 2.76 4.60
CA TRP A 124 -16.34 3.08 4.82
C TRP A 124 -17.24 1.85 4.87
N ASP A 125 -16.74 0.70 4.39
CA ASP A 125 -17.52 -0.52 4.21
C ASP A 125 -16.98 -1.67 5.03
N ASP A 126 -16.94 -1.52 6.34
CA ASP A 126 -16.54 -2.61 7.22
C ASP A 126 -15.17 -3.18 6.91
N VAL A 127 -14.23 -2.30 6.60
CA VAL A 127 -12.84 -2.67 6.41
C VAL A 127 -12.66 -3.72 5.30
N ARG A 128 -13.34 -3.57 4.22
CA ARG A 128 -13.27 -4.52 3.13
C ARG A 128 -12.06 -4.27 2.22
N PHE A 129 -11.40 -5.35 1.86
CA PHE A 129 -10.26 -5.32 0.96
C PHE A 129 -10.73 -5.78 -0.42
N ARG A 130 -10.63 -4.90 -1.41
CA ARG A 130 -11.16 -5.15 -2.75
C ARG A 130 -10.22 -4.59 -3.82
N PRO A 131 -10.24 -5.17 -5.03
CA PRO A 131 -9.51 -4.54 -6.13
C PRO A 131 -10.07 -3.16 -6.42
N ALA A 132 -9.24 -2.29 -6.96
CA ALA A 132 -9.64 -0.92 -7.25
C ALA A 132 -10.88 -0.86 -8.13
N SER A 133 -11.00 -1.77 -9.07
CA SER A 133 -12.14 -1.82 -9.98
C SER A 133 -13.47 -2.01 -9.25
N TYR A 134 -13.44 -2.61 -8.07
CA TYR A 134 -14.66 -2.81 -7.29
C TYR A 134 -15.30 -1.47 -6.90
N TYR A 135 -14.49 -0.46 -6.66
CA TYR A 135 -14.97 0.85 -6.21
C TYR A 135 -15.29 1.79 -7.37
N GLY A 136 -15.34 1.26 -8.57
CA GLY A 136 -15.84 2.03 -9.67
C GLY A 136 -14.86 2.77 -10.45
N ASP A 137 -14.13 2.58 -10.99
CA ASP A 137 -13.53 3.22 -11.89
C ASP A 137 -12.91 3.10 -12.60
#